data_bbacedae665d6893a9c88c5bf363e118
#
_entry.id   bbacedae665d6893a9c88c5bf363e118
#
_cell.length_a   1.000
_cell.length_b   1.000
_cell.length_c   1.000
_cell.angle_alpha   90.00
_cell.angle_beta   90.00
_cell.angle_gamma   90.00
#
_symmetry.space_group_name_H-M   'P 1'
#
loop_
_entity.id
_entity.type
_entity.pdbx_description
1 polymer ?
#
loop_
_entity_poly.entity_id
_entity_poly.type
_entity_poly.pdbx_seq_one_letter_code
_entity_poly.pdbx_strand_id
1 'polypeptide(L)'
;MIKFMNNCEVGDDVFKDDPTVNMLEEKVAKMFNMDKALFFPSGTMTNQTAIKINTNPGDQLICSKTAHVYNYEGGGVSFNSGVSCKLIDKERGFFNAKDVLNSINPPDFYHSPKTSLVCVENTTNKGGGACWEMNDLREIADLCKDHDLKYHLDGARIWNASVKKGIDFSLFGELFDTISVCLSKGLGCPVGSLLLCSEKDFNNAIKYRKMFGGGMRQSGYLAACGLYALENNINRFCLLYTSPSPRDQLT
;
A
#
# COMPACT_ATOMS: atom_id res chain seq x y z
N MET A 1 16.94 17.62 -1.34
CA MET A 1 16.83 16.44 -0.45
C MET A 1 17.95 16.36 0.57
N ILE A 2 19.25 16.20 0.23
CA ILE A 2 20.36 16.05 1.20
C ILE A 2 20.43 17.22 2.22
N LYS A 3 20.34 18.48 1.76
CA LYS A 3 20.29 19.64 2.66
C LYS A 3 19.10 19.60 3.63
N PHE A 4 17.96 19.10 3.18
CA PHE A 4 16.76 18.98 3.99
C PHE A 4 16.95 17.89 5.06
N MET A 5 17.49 16.76 4.65
CA MET A 5 17.87 15.65 5.52
C MET A 5 18.87 16.08 6.63
N ASN A 6 19.88 16.89 6.28
CA ASN A 6 20.90 17.33 7.26
C ASN A 6 20.36 18.36 8.29
N ASN A 7 19.25 19.00 8.02
CA ASN A 7 18.69 20.07 8.85
C ASN A 7 17.41 19.62 9.60
N CYS A 8 17.01 18.36 9.50
CA CYS A 8 15.81 17.88 10.20
C CYS A 8 16.09 17.59 11.68
N GLU A 9 15.08 17.76 12.50
CA GLU A 9 15.07 17.30 13.88
C GLU A 9 14.77 15.80 13.91
N VAL A 10 15.47 15.06 14.76
CA VAL A 10 15.29 13.62 14.92
C VAL A 10 15.11 13.23 16.38
N GLY A 11 14.37 12.17 16.60
CA GLY A 11 14.13 11.56 17.90
C GLY A 11 14.07 10.04 17.76
N ASP A 12 13.56 9.34 18.77
CA ASP A 12 13.45 7.88 18.72
C ASP A 12 12.04 7.47 18.23
N ASP A 13 11.92 7.05 16.98
CA ASP A 13 10.62 6.64 16.40
C ASP A 13 10.01 5.40 17.08
N VAL A 14 10.80 4.58 17.77
CA VAL A 14 10.26 3.45 18.56
C VAL A 14 9.34 3.95 19.68
N PHE A 15 9.62 5.13 20.22
CA PHE A 15 8.79 5.79 21.25
C PHE A 15 7.90 6.90 20.68
N LYS A 16 7.86 7.05 19.34
CA LYS A 16 7.12 8.13 18.65
C LYS A 16 7.62 9.54 18.99
N ASP A 17 8.90 9.65 19.39
CA ASP A 17 9.53 10.91 19.76
C ASP A 17 10.24 11.59 18.56
N ASP A 18 10.30 10.96 17.38
CA ASP A 18 10.91 11.56 16.20
C ASP A 18 9.93 12.56 15.52
N PRO A 19 10.18 13.88 15.63
CA PRO A 19 9.22 14.89 15.13
C PRO A 19 9.12 14.87 13.61
N THR A 20 10.19 14.54 12.90
CA THR A 20 10.19 14.50 11.43
C THR A 20 9.41 13.30 10.89
N VAL A 21 9.51 12.14 11.56
CA VAL A 21 8.67 10.97 11.24
C VAL A 21 7.20 11.28 11.48
N ASN A 22 6.87 11.84 12.66
CA ASN A 22 5.50 12.19 13.01
C ASN A 22 4.90 13.16 11.97
N MET A 23 5.65 14.19 11.56
CA MET A 23 5.22 15.16 10.54
C MET A 23 4.96 14.48 9.18
N LEU A 24 5.81 13.53 8.76
CA LEU A 24 5.60 12.78 7.51
C LEU A 24 4.33 11.93 7.59
N GLU A 25 4.14 11.21 8.70
CA GLU A 25 2.98 10.35 8.93
C GLU A 25 1.68 11.17 8.91
N GLU A 26 1.62 12.28 9.64
CA GLU A 26 0.45 13.19 9.65
C GLU A 26 0.16 13.77 8.26
N LYS A 27 1.20 14.22 7.56
CA LYS A 27 1.05 14.80 6.21
C LYS A 27 0.44 13.79 5.25
N VAL A 28 0.94 12.55 5.24
CA VAL A 28 0.45 11.52 4.31
C VAL A 28 -0.94 11.04 4.71
N ALA A 29 -1.22 10.84 6.00
CA ALA A 29 -2.56 10.52 6.49
C ALA A 29 -3.59 11.56 6.03
N LYS A 30 -3.27 12.85 6.20
CA LYS A 30 -4.13 13.97 5.76
C LYS A 30 -4.33 14.00 4.24
N MET A 31 -3.29 13.72 3.45
CA MET A 31 -3.40 13.71 1.98
C MET A 31 -4.39 12.66 1.49
N PHE A 32 -4.45 11.51 2.16
CA PHE A 32 -5.37 10.42 1.82
C PHE A 32 -6.70 10.47 2.60
N ASN A 33 -6.89 11.47 3.46
CA ASN A 33 -8.07 11.58 4.35
C ASN A 33 -8.29 10.29 5.17
N MET A 34 -7.20 9.70 5.69
CA MET A 34 -7.21 8.53 6.57
C MET A 34 -6.73 8.90 7.98
N ASP A 35 -7.13 8.12 8.98
CA ASP A 35 -6.86 8.45 10.38
C ASP A 35 -5.36 8.47 10.70
N LYS A 36 -4.61 7.47 10.22
CA LYS A 36 -3.20 7.27 10.56
C LYS A 36 -2.38 6.84 9.35
N ALA A 37 -1.10 7.19 9.40
CA ALA A 37 -0.07 6.59 8.58
C ALA A 37 1.11 6.15 9.48
N LEU A 38 1.80 5.10 9.11
CA LEU A 38 2.96 4.57 9.82
C LEU A 38 4.13 4.39 8.85
N PHE A 39 5.32 4.89 9.21
CA PHE A 39 6.50 4.84 8.38
C PHE A 39 7.22 3.49 8.49
N PHE A 40 7.66 2.95 7.34
CA PHE A 40 8.32 1.66 7.20
C PHE A 40 9.57 1.74 6.32
N PRO A 41 10.55 0.83 6.49
CA PRO A 41 11.73 0.78 5.63
C PRO A 41 11.43 0.31 4.20
N SER A 42 10.36 -0.44 3.96
CA SER A 42 10.05 -0.99 2.62
C SER A 42 8.56 -1.18 2.36
N GLY A 43 8.18 -1.16 1.06
CA GLY A 43 6.82 -1.47 0.62
C GLY A 43 6.40 -2.92 0.87
N THR A 44 7.34 -3.87 0.79
CA THR A 44 7.07 -5.25 1.18
C THR A 44 6.60 -5.33 2.63
N MET A 45 7.29 -4.64 3.54
CA MET A 45 6.91 -4.67 4.95
C MET A 45 5.55 -3.99 5.20
N THR A 46 5.21 -2.90 4.48
CA THR A 46 3.90 -2.28 4.58
C THR A 46 2.78 -3.21 4.12
N ASN A 47 2.95 -3.87 2.96
CA ASN A 47 1.98 -4.83 2.44
C ASN A 47 1.81 -6.03 3.40
N GLN A 48 2.92 -6.60 3.88
CA GLN A 48 2.87 -7.73 4.81
C GLN A 48 2.20 -7.36 6.13
N THR A 49 2.43 -6.13 6.62
CA THR A 49 1.75 -5.60 7.80
C THR A 49 0.25 -5.40 7.54
N ALA A 50 -0.11 -4.81 6.38
CA ALA A 50 -1.50 -4.62 5.98
C ALA A 50 -2.27 -5.95 5.91
N ILE A 51 -1.67 -6.97 5.27
CA ILE A 51 -2.28 -8.30 5.19
C ILE A 51 -2.45 -8.88 6.60
N LYS A 52 -1.42 -8.75 7.45
CA LYS A 52 -1.43 -9.31 8.81
C LYS A 52 -2.49 -8.69 9.72
N ILE A 53 -2.77 -7.39 9.60
CA ILE A 53 -3.79 -6.72 10.43
C ILE A 53 -5.22 -6.97 9.92
N ASN A 54 -5.38 -7.30 8.64
CA ASN A 54 -6.68 -7.50 7.99
C ASN A 54 -7.10 -8.99 7.88
N THR A 55 -6.28 -9.92 8.37
CA THR A 55 -6.52 -11.37 8.22
C THR A 55 -6.14 -12.15 9.46
N ASN A 56 -6.65 -13.37 9.57
CA ASN A 56 -6.23 -14.36 10.56
C ASN A 56 -5.56 -15.55 9.88
N PRO A 57 -4.69 -16.31 10.58
CA PRO A 57 -4.17 -17.57 10.06
C PRO A 57 -5.28 -18.52 9.65
N GLY A 58 -5.16 -19.09 8.45
CA GLY A 58 -6.18 -19.95 7.85
C GLY A 58 -7.17 -19.23 6.92
N ASP A 59 -7.15 -17.90 6.90
CA ASP A 59 -7.98 -17.12 5.96
C ASP A 59 -7.47 -17.21 4.52
N GLN A 60 -8.28 -16.64 3.62
CA GLN A 60 -7.95 -16.45 2.20
C GLN A 60 -7.99 -14.97 1.84
N LEU A 61 -7.00 -14.49 1.11
CA LEU A 61 -7.06 -13.22 0.39
C LEU A 61 -7.27 -13.43 -1.11
N ILE A 62 -7.98 -12.51 -1.74
CA ILE A 62 -8.17 -12.46 -3.20
C ILE A 62 -7.23 -11.40 -3.78
N CYS A 63 -6.47 -11.77 -4.81
CA CYS A 63 -5.63 -10.82 -5.56
C CYS A 63 -5.46 -11.26 -7.01
N SER A 64 -4.89 -10.37 -7.84
CA SER A 64 -4.46 -10.75 -9.19
C SER A 64 -3.35 -11.79 -9.15
N LYS A 65 -3.35 -12.73 -10.11
CA LYS A 65 -2.26 -13.69 -10.34
C LYS A 65 -0.91 -13.00 -10.55
N THR A 66 -0.92 -11.75 -11.03
CA THR A 66 0.28 -10.95 -11.28
C THR A 66 0.62 -9.99 -10.15
N ALA A 67 -0.16 -9.97 -9.05
CA ALA A 67 0.05 -9.06 -7.93
C ALA A 67 1.44 -9.20 -7.30
N HIS A 68 2.02 -8.07 -6.88
CA HIS A 68 3.34 -8.01 -6.25
C HIS A 68 3.36 -8.79 -4.94
N VAL A 69 2.33 -8.65 -4.10
CA VAL A 69 2.20 -9.32 -2.80
C VAL A 69 2.26 -10.86 -2.92
N TYR A 70 1.83 -11.41 -4.04
CA TYR A 70 1.88 -12.84 -4.30
C TYR A 70 3.22 -13.30 -4.88
N ASN A 71 3.76 -12.57 -5.88
CA ASN A 71 4.89 -13.05 -6.70
C ASN A 71 6.26 -12.58 -6.19
N TYR A 72 6.34 -11.41 -5.51
CA TYR A 72 7.61 -10.72 -5.31
C TYR A 72 7.91 -10.34 -3.86
N GLU A 73 7.19 -10.93 -2.91
CA GLU A 73 7.38 -10.68 -1.47
C GLU A 73 7.82 -11.95 -0.71
N GLY A 74 8.55 -12.82 -1.39
CA GLY A 74 9.19 -13.99 -0.76
C GLY A 74 8.23 -15.01 -0.15
N GLY A 75 6.97 -15.10 -0.63
CA GLY A 75 5.95 -15.95 -0.04
C GLY A 75 5.40 -15.40 1.29
N GLY A 76 5.58 -14.10 1.52
CA GLY A 76 5.26 -13.46 2.79
C GLY A 76 3.79 -13.58 3.22
N VAL A 77 2.84 -13.63 2.29
CA VAL A 77 1.41 -13.81 2.61
C VAL A 77 1.19 -15.06 3.45
N SER A 78 1.73 -16.20 3.02
CA SER A 78 1.60 -17.46 3.76
C SER A 78 2.54 -17.52 4.96
N PHE A 79 3.80 -17.09 4.80
CA PHE A 79 4.80 -17.15 5.86
C PHE A 79 4.48 -16.25 7.06
N ASN A 80 4.16 -14.97 6.80
CA ASN A 80 3.93 -14.00 7.86
C ASN A 80 2.51 -14.06 8.43
N SER A 81 1.52 -14.32 7.59
CA SER A 81 0.10 -14.23 7.98
C SER A 81 -0.62 -15.56 8.06
N GLY A 82 -0.05 -16.65 7.51
CA GLY A 82 -0.72 -17.95 7.45
C GLY A 82 -1.94 -17.97 6.53
N VAL A 83 -1.95 -17.11 5.50
CA VAL A 83 -3.09 -16.85 4.62
C VAL A 83 -2.84 -17.46 3.25
N SER A 84 -3.87 -18.06 2.67
CA SER A 84 -3.86 -18.57 1.29
C SER A 84 -4.27 -17.47 0.30
N CYS A 85 -3.80 -17.58 -0.96
CA CYS A 85 -4.19 -16.65 -2.01
C CYS A 85 -5.16 -17.29 -2.99
N LYS A 86 -6.30 -16.65 -3.24
CA LYS A 86 -7.18 -16.91 -4.37
C LYS A 86 -6.80 -15.97 -5.50
N LEU A 87 -6.32 -16.53 -6.60
CA LEU A 87 -5.77 -15.77 -7.70
C LEU A 87 -6.81 -15.55 -8.81
N ILE A 88 -6.97 -14.30 -9.22
CA ILE A 88 -7.75 -13.95 -10.41
C ILE A 88 -6.79 -13.73 -11.57
N ASP A 89 -6.96 -14.51 -12.65
CA ASP A 89 -6.13 -14.44 -13.86
C ASP A 89 -6.85 -13.62 -14.93
N LYS A 90 -6.54 -12.34 -15.00
CA LYS A 90 -7.09 -11.39 -15.96
C LYS A 90 -6.00 -10.53 -16.58
N GLU A 91 -6.29 -10.00 -17.76
CA GLU A 91 -5.38 -9.15 -18.51
C GLU A 91 -4.96 -7.93 -17.68
N ARG A 92 -3.67 -7.62 -17.70
CA ARG A 92 -3.03 -6.50 -17.00
C ARG A 92 -3.23 -6.48 -15.48
N GLY A 93 -3.75 -7.58 -14.91
CA GLY A 93 -3.99 -7.69 -13.46
C GLY A 93 -5.25 -7.00 -12.96
N PHE A 94 -6.10 -6.52 -13.87
CA PHE A 94 -7.40 -5.94 -13.53
C PHE A 94 -8.46 -7.04 -13.41
N PHE A 95 -9.39 -6.85 -12.48
CA PHE A 95 -10.56 -7.69 -12.29
C PHE A 95 -11.72 -6.80 -11.81
N ASN A 96 -12.93 -7.29 -11.87
CA ASN A 96 -14.11 -6.53 -11.48
C ASN A 96 -14.80 -7.14 -10.25
N ALA A 97 -15.84 -6.48 -9.73
CA ALA A 97 -16.60 -6.93 -8.58
C ALA A 97 -17.19 -8.35 -8.77
N LYS A 98 -17.63 -8.71 -9.99
CA LYS A 98 -18.14 -10.06 -10.29
C LYS A 98 -17.06 -11.13 -10.18
N ASP A 99 -15.83 -10.82 -10.60
CA ASP A 99 -14.70 -11.73 -10.46
C ASP A 99 -14.36 -11.96 -8.98
N VAL A 100 -14.43 -10.90 -8.15
CA VAL A 100 -14.27 -10.99 -6.69
C VAL A 100 -15.40 -11.85 -6.09
N LEU A 101 -16.67 -11.56 -6.41
CA LEU A 101 -17.83 -12.31 -5.91
C LEU A 101 -17.70 -13.82 -6.18
N ASN A 102 -17.28 -14.19 -7.39
CA ASN A 102 -17.06 -15.58 -7.78
C ASN A 102 -15.86 -16.24 -7.06
N SER A 103 -15.03 -15.45 -6.40
CA SER A 103 -13.84 -15.91 -5.68
C SER A 103 -14.04 -15.99 -4.17
N ILE A 104 -15.15 -15.48 -3.65
CA ILE A 104 -15.52 -15.57 -2.23
C ILE A 104 -15.94 -17.01 -1.92
N ASN A 105 -15.37 -17.60 -0.90
CA ASN A 105 -15.81 -18.91 -0.40
C ASN A 105 -17.12 -18.77 0.39
N PRO A 106 -18.04 -19.77 0.34
CA PRO A 106 -19.26 -19.72 1.13
C PRO A 106 -18.94 -19.61 2.62
N PRO A 107 -19.56 -18.66 3.36
CA PRO A 107 -19.20 -18.39 4.75
C PRO A 107 -19.52 -19.57 5.70
N ASP A 108 -20.55 -20.36 5.39
CA ASP A 108 -21.02 -21.49 6.21
C ASP A 108 -20.37 -22.82 5.84
N PHE A 109 -19.41 -22.82 4.92
CA PHE A 109 -18.75 -24.02 4.45
C PHE A 109 -17.40 -24.21 5.13
N TYR A 110 -17.37 -24.93 6.25
CA TYR A 110 -16.18 -25.09 7.11
C TYR A 110 -14.97 -25.76 6.44
N HIS A 111 -15.14 -26.40 5.29
CA HIS A 111 -14.04 -27.03 4.54
C HIS A 111 -13.16 -26.03 3.78
N SER A 112 -13.68 -24.81 3.49
CA SER A 112 -12.92 -23.78 2.79
C SER A 112 -12.43 -22.69 3.74
N PRO A 113 -11.27 -22.07 3.45
CA PRO A 113 -10.80 -20.92 4.21
C PRO A 113 -11.80 -19.75 4.12
N LYS A 114 -11.97 -19.02 5.22
CA LYS A 114 -12.76 -17.77 5.20
C LYS A 114 -12.07 -16.77 4.26
N THR A 115 -12.81 -16.22 3.31
CA THR A 115 -12.33 -15.06 2.54
C THR A 115 -12.45 -13.83 3.42
N SER A 116 -11.35 -13.07 3.61
CA SER A 116 -11.30 -11.94 4.53
C SER A 116 -10.75 -10.66 3.91
N LEU A 117 -9.98 -10.74 2.82
CA LEU A 117 -9.28 -9.60 2.24
C LEU A 117 -9.31 -9.65 0.71
N VAL A 118 -9.55 -8.50 0.09
CA VAL A 118 -9.27 -8.24 -1.33
C VAL A 118 -8.09 -7.29 -1.42
N CYS A 119 -7.10 -7.64 -2.25
CA CYS A 119 -5.91 -6.83 -2.49
C CYS A 119 -5.82 -6.43 -3.97
N VAL A 120 -5.74 -5.14 -4.26
CA VAL A 120 -5.47 -4.59 -5.59
C VAL A 120 -4.15 -3.85 -5.63
N GLU A 121 -3.51 -3.78 -6.79
CA GLU A 121 -2.24 -3.09 -7.02
C GLU A 121 -2.45 -1.94 -8.00
N ASN A 122 -2.06 -0.71 -7.63
CA ASN A 122 -2.15 0.46 -8.50
C ASN A 122 -0.85 1.32 -8.42
N THR A 123 -0.13 1.56 -9.52
CA THR A 123 -0.34 0.96 -10.85
C THR A 123 0.06 -0.51 -10.86
N THR A 124 -0.56 -1.32 -11.73
CA THR A 124 -0.21 -2.74 -11.86
C THR A 124 1.18 -2.90 -12.46
N ASN A 125 2.11 -3.52 -11.73
CA ASN A 125 3.51 -3.65 -12.16
C ASN A 125 3.64 -4.51 -13.43
N LYS A 126 3.16 -5.73 -13.39
CA LYS A 126 3.18 -6.65 -14.54
C LYS A 126 2.18 -6.29 -15.64
N GLY A 127 1.21 -5.44 -15.33
CA GLY A 127 0.28 -4.88 -16.31
C GLY A 127 0.83 -3.69 -17.10
N GLY A 128 2.15 -3.43 -17.03
CA GLY A 128 2.80 -2.33 -17.77
C GLY A 128 2.49 -0.94 -17.18
N GLY A 129 2.33 -0.83 -15.87
CA GLY A 129 2.02 0.44 -15.20
C GLY A 129 0.59 0.94 -15.48
N ALA A 130 -0.33 0.01 -15.71
CA ALA A 130 -1.73 0.36 -15.92
C ALA A 130 -2.38 0.91 -14.66
N CYS A 131 -3.26 1.89 -14.84
CA CYS A 131 -4.01 2.51 -13.76
C CYS A 131 -5.45 2.02 -13.76
N TRP A 132 -5.96 1.70 -12.59
CA TRP A 132 -7.38 1.36 -12.40
C TRP A 132 -8.28 2.55 -12.70
N GLU A 133 -9.48 2.26 -13.17
CA GLU A 133 -10.56 3.24 -13.20
C GLU A 133 -11.23 3.31 -11.82
N MET A 134 -11.57 4.52 -11.37
CA MET A 134 -12.16 4.72 -10.04
C MET A 134 -13.50 4.02 -9.87
N ASN A 135 -14.28 3.86 -10.94
CA ASN A 135 -15.56 3.16 -10.87
C ASN A 135 -15.36 1.68 -10.56
N ASP A 136 -14.38 1.02 -11.18
CA ASP A 136 -14.07 -0.39 -10.89
C ASP A 136 -13.65 -0.58 -9.44
N LEU A 137 -12.81 0.34 -8.91
CA LEU A 137 -12.40 0.31 -7.51
C LEU A 137 -13.57 0.52 -6.55
N ARG A 138 -14.52 1.41 -6.88
CA ARG A 138 -15.75 1.63 -6.08
C ARG A 138 -16.65 0.40 -6.07
N GLU A 139 -16.91 -0.20 -7.23
CA GLU A 139 -17.73 -1.42 -7.31
C GLU A 139 -17.15 -2.56 -6.47
N ILE A 140 -15.82 -2.70 -6.46
CA ILE A 140 -15.13 -3.68 -5.59
C ILE A 140 -15.26 -3.27 -4.12
N ALA A 141 -15.09 -1.99 -3.78
CA ALA A 141 -15.23 -1.50 -2.40
C ALA A 141 -16.64 -1.74 -1.84
N ASP A 142 -17.68 -1.48 -2.63
CA ASP A 142 -19.07 -1.71 -2.24
C ASP A 142 -19.32 -3.22 -2.02
N LEU A 143 -18.83 -4.07 -2.94
CA LEU A 143 -18.90 -5.52 -2.76
C LEU A 143 -18.17 -5.99 -1.48
N CYS A 144 -16.99 -5.43 -1.18
CA CYS A 144 -16.26 -5.76 0.03
C CYS A 144 -17.07 -5.42 1.28
N LYS A 145 -17.72 -4.26 1.32
CA LYS A 145 -18.61 -3.85 2.41
C LYS A 145 -19.80 -4.81 2.58
N ASP A 146 -20.44 -5.17 1.47
CA ASP A 146 -21.62 -6.06 1.47
C ASP A 146 -21.29 -7.47 1.98
N HIS A 147 -20.02 -7.91 1.84
CA HIS A 147 -19.57 -9.24 2.22
C HIS A 147 -18.63 -9.27 3.45
N ASP A 148 -18.51 -8.16 4.19
CA ASP A 148 -17.63 -8.01 5.37
C ASP A 148 -16.16 -8.39 5.05
N LEU A 149 -15.69 -8.01 3.86
CA LEU A 149 -14.30 -8.17 3.44
C LEU A 149 -13.52 -6.90 3.67
N LYS A 150 -12.27 -7.03 4.04
CA LYS A 150 -11.31 -5.94 4.05
C LYS A 150 -10.79 -5.65 2.65
N TYR A 151 -10.46 -4.37 2.39
CA TYR A 151 -9.96 -3.93 1.10
C TYR A 151 -8.62 -3.23 1.26
N HIS A 152 -7.57 -3.79 0.64
CA HIS A 152 -6.20 -3.26 0.69
C HIS A 152 -5.72 -2.80 -0.68
N LEU A 153 -5.08 -1.62 -0.70
CA LEU A 153 -4.40 -1.09 -1.87
C LEU A 153 -2.88 -1.22 -1.72
N ASP A 154 -2.26 -2.08 -2.54
CA ASP A 154 -0.84 -1.93 -2.83
C ASP A 154 -0.66 -0.73 -3.77
N GLY A 155 -0.46 0.43 -3.17
CA GLY A 155 -0.27 1.72 -3.81
C GLY A 155 1.20 2.06 -4.03
N ALA A 156 2.06 1.08 -4.31
CA ALA A 156 3.50 1.30 -4.48
C ALA A 156 3.85 2.39 -5.49
N ARG A 157 2.97 2.65 -6.48
CA ARG A 157 3.07 3.73 -7.46
C ARG A 157 1.81 4.58 -7.55
N ILE A 158 1.08 4.71 -6.45
CA ILE A 158 -0.18 5.46 -6.41
C ILE A 158 0.00 6.95 -6.75
N TRP A 159 1.15 7.53 -6.39
CA TRP A 159 1.52 8.90 -6.77
C TRP A 159 1.47 9.10 -8.29
N ASN A 160 1.99 8.12 -9.04
CA ASN A 160 1.98 8.12 -10.50
C ASN A 160 0.56 7.97 -11.05
N ALA A 161 -0.23 7.05 -10.49
CA ALA A 161 -1.62 6.81 -10.93
C ALA A 161 -2.49 8.05 -10.71
N SER A 162 -2.40 8.68 -9.54
CA SER A 162 -3.13 9.90 -9.18
C SER A 162 -2.81 11.05 -10.16
N VAL A 163 -1.53 11.35 -10.38
CA VAL A 163 -1.13 12.42 -11.30
C VAL A 163 -1.57 12.12 -12.73
N LYS A 164 -1.38 10.87 -13.21
CA LYS A 164 -1.78 10.46 -14.56
C LYS A 164 -3.28 10.58 -14.83
N LYS A 165 -4.09 10.26 -13.83
CA LYS A 165 -5.57 10.25 -13.93
C LYS A 165 -6.21 11.55 -13.45
N GLY A 166 -5.46 12.46 -12.81
CA GLY A 166 -6.00 13.67 -12.18
C GLY A 166 -6.91 13.35 -10.99
N ILE A 167 -6.63 12.28 -10.25
CA ILE A 167 -7.44 11.80 -9.13
C ILE A 167 -6.83 12.32 -7.83
N ASP A 168 -7.64 12.91 -6.96
CA ASP A 168 -7.21 13.31 -5.62
C ASP A 168 -6.92 12.07 -4.74
N PHE A 169 -5.87 12.15 -3.92
CA PHE A 169 -5.47 11.05 -3.05
C PHE A 169 -6.54 10.68 -2.03
N SER A 170 -7.35 11.64 -1.55
CA SER A 170 -8.42 11.40 -0.59
C SER A 170 -9.47 10.42 -1.09
N LEU A 171 -9.72 10.40 -2.40
CA LEU A 171 -10.67 9.46 -3.00
C LEU A 171 -10.24 7.99 -2.88
N PHE A 172 -8.94 7.72 -2.78
CA PHE A 172 -8.46 6.37 -2.46
C PHE A 172 -8.68 6.05 -0.98
N GLY A 173 -8.43 7.01 -0.07
CA GLY A 173 -8.67 6.81 1.36
C GLY A 173 -10.14 6.49 1.72
N GLU A 174 -11.09 6.99 0.92
CA GLU A 174 -12.53 6.69 1.09
C GLU A 174 -12.90 5.22 0.77
N LEU A 175 -12.09 4.55 -0.05
CA LEU A 175 -12.42 3.22 -0.59
C LEU A 175 -11.77 2.08 0.17
N PHE A 176 -10.56 2.30 0.70
CA PHE A 176 -9.73 1.22 1.22
C PHE A 176 -9.61 1.25 2.75
N ASP A 177 -9.63 0.07 3.39
CA ASP A 177 -9.32 -0.06 4.81
C ASP A 177 -7.84 0.22 5.10
N THR A 178 -6.95 -0.19 4.18
CA THR A 178 -5.51 0.03 4.29
C THR A 178 -4.88 0.35 2.94
N ILE A 179 -3.90 1.25 2.94
CA ILE A 179 -3.15 1.64 1.74
C ILE A 179 -1.65 1.61 2.04
N SER A 180 -0.90 0.90 1.21
CA SER A 180 0.57 0.96 1.19
C SER A 180 1.05 1.95 0.14
N VAL A 181 1.93 2.90 0.50
CA VAL A 181 2.50 3.86 -0.44
C VAL A 181 4.02 3.88 -0.35
N CYS A 182 4.72 3.79 -1.49
CA CYS A 182 6.18 3.83 -1.52
C CYS A 182 6.70 5.25 -1.76
N LEU A 183 7.76 5.62 -1.02
CA LEU A 183 8.53 6.84 -1.23
C LEU A 183 9.75 6.59 -2.14
N SER A 184 10.30 5.36 -2.10
CA SER A 184 11.55 4.95 -2.74
C SER A 184 11.42 4.55 -4.22
N LYS A 185 10.33 4.93 -4.88
CA LYS A 185 10.09 4.70 -6.32
C LYS A 185 10.02 6.05 -7.05
N GLY A 186 8.92 6.37 -7.68
CA GLY A 186 8.77 7.61 -8.45
C GLY A 186 9.09 8.89 -7.67
N LEU A 187 8.83 8.94 -6.38
CA LEU A 187 9.18 10.08 -5.52
C LEU A 187 10.69 10.28 -5.34
N GLY A 188 11.52 9.25 -5.59
CA GLY A 188 12.97 9.36 -5.58
C GLY A 188 13.61 9.44 -4.20
N CYS A 189 12.92 9.00 -3.14
CA CYS A 189 13.54 8.83 -1.83
C CYS A 189 14.48 7.64 -1.82
N PRO A 190 15.54 7.65 -1.00
CA PRO A 190 16.52 6.56 -0.93
C PRO A 190 15.89 5.27 -0.38
N VAL A 191 14.90 5.39 0.50
CA VAL A 191 14.21 4.30 1.18
C VAL A 191 12.87 4.81 1.72
N GLY A 192 11.96 3.90 2.02
CA GLY A 192 10.77 4.20 2.81
C GLY A 192 9.45 3.96 2.09
N SER A 193 8.49 3.62 2.91
CA SER A 193 7.08 3.46 2.56
C SER A 193 6.21 3.83 3.75
N LEU A 194 4.92 4.07 3.53
CA LEU A 194 3.97 4.26 4.62
C LEU A 194 2.79 3.31 4.45
N LEU A 195 2.28 2.83 5.57
CA LEU A 195 1.01 2.15 5.67
C LEU A 195 -0.02 3.12 6.25
N LEU A 196 -1.09 3.36 5.51
CA LEU A 196 -2.26 4.10 5.98
C LEU A 196 -3.30 3.11 6.50
N CYS A 197 -3.92 3.43 7.62
CA CYS A 197 -4.93 2.59 8.25
C CYS A 197 -5.83 3.41 9.19
N SER A 198 -6.85 2.75 9.75
CA SER A 198 -7.70 3.33 10.77
C SER A 198 -6.96 3.51 12.11
N GLU A 199 -7.44 4.40 12.97
CA GLU A 199 -6.97 4.55 14.36
C GLU A 199 -7.02 3.21 15.11
N LYS A 200 -8.07 2.42 14.89
CA LYS A 200 -8.28 1.10 15.52
C LYS A 200 -7.14 0.12 15.20
N ASP A 201 -6.63 0.15 13.98
CA ASP A 201 -5.64 -0.82 13.48
C ASP A 201 -4.20 -0.37 13.73
N PHE A 202 -4.01 0.91 14.09
CA PHE A 202 -2.70 1.55 14.19
C PHE A 202 -1.76 0.86 15.19
N ASN A 203 -2.24 0.52 16.38
CA ASN A 203 -1.42 -0.13 17.41
C ASN A 203 -0.97 -1.54 16.96
N ASN A 204 -1.82 -2.27 16.24
CA ASN A 204 -1.46 -3.54 15.64
C ASN A 204 -0.42 -3.36 14.53
N ALA A 205 -0.55 -2.32 13.71
CA ALA A 205 0.44 -2.00 12.67
C ALA A 205 1.82 -1.71 13.28
N ILE A 206 1.91 -0.92 14.36
CA ILE A 206 3.15 -0.66 15.11
C ILE A 206 3.76 -1.96 15.64
N LYS A 207 2.93 -2.81 16.26
CA LYS A 207 3.36 -4.11 16.80
C LYS A 207 3.97 -4.99 15.70
N TYR A 208 3.29 -5.13 14.56
CA TYR A 208 3.78 -5.97 13.46
C TYR A 208 4.98 -5.35 12.77
N ARG A 209 5.03 -4.00 12.59
CA ARG A 209 6.25 -3.32 12.14
C ARG A 209 7.45 -3.71 13.01
N LYS A 210 7.28 -3.71 14.34
CA LYS A 210 8.33 -4.10 15.28
C LYS A 210 8.74 -5.56 15.12
N MET A 211 7.76 -6.47 15.02
CA MET A 211 8.00 -7.91 14.85
C MET A 211 8.76 -8.21 13.55
N PHE A 212 8.47 -7.51 12.47
CA PHE A 212 9.15 -7.65 11.18
C PHE A 212 10.51 -6.94 11.10
N GLY A 213 10.97 -6.30 12.20
CA GLY A 213 12.26 -5.63 12.25
C GLY A 213 12.27 -4.21 11.70
N GLY A 214 11.11 -3.62 11.40
CA GLY A 214 10.98 -2.26 10.83
C GLY A 214 10.95 -1.12 11.83
N GLY A 215 11.12 -1.38 13.13
CA GLY A 215 11.23 -0.35 14.16
C GLY A 215 12.61 0.32 14.14
N MET A 216 12.75 1.37 13.34
CA MET A 216 13.97 2.17 13.28
C MET A 216 14.03 3.19 14.42
N ARG A 217 15.23 3.70 14.74
CA ARG A 217 15.42 4.70 15.80
C ARG A 217 15.30 6.11 15.24
N GLN A 218 16.40 6.75 14.87
CA GLN A 218 16.46 8.12 14.34
C GLN A 218 16.13 8.15 12.85
N SER A 219 14.94 7.66 12.49
CA SER A 219 14.50 7.56 11.09
C SER A 219 13.98 8.87 10.49
N GLY A 220 13.97 9.95 11.28
CA GLY A 220 13.66 11.29 10.82
C GLY A 220 14.53 11.76 9.66
N TYR A 221 15.79 11.35 9.58
CA TYR A 221 16.64 11.61 8.42
C TYR A 221 16.04 11.08 7.12
N LEU A 222 15.45 9.88 7.17
CA LEU A 222 14.81 9.24 6.02
C LEU A 222 13.42 9.86 5.76
N ALA A 223 12.67 10.15 6.82
CA ALA A 223 11.37 10.81 6.74
C ALA A 223 11.47 12.21 6.13
N ALA A 224 12.55 12.95 6.42
CA ALA A 224 12.86 14.25 5.81
C ALA A 224 12.96 14.16 4.28
N CYS A 225 13.52 13.05 3.75
CA CYS A 225 13.53 12.81 2.31
C CYS A 225 12.10 12.66 1.76
N GLY A 226 11.22 12.00 2.50
CA GLY A 226 9.80 11.85 2.17
C GLY A 226 9.09 13.20 2.12
N LEU A 227 9.23 14.01 3.17
CA LEU A 227 8.65 15.36 3.22
C LEU A 227 9.10 16.22 2.04
N TYR A 228 10.41 16.24 1.77
CA TYR A 228 10.97 16.95 0.61
C TYR A 228 10.36 16.46 -0.71
N ALA A 229 10.26 15.14 -0.88
CA ALA A 229 9.78 14.55 -2.12
C ALA A 229 8.28 14.83 -2.37
N LEU A 230 7.47 14.80 -1.32
CA LEU A 230 6.05 15.15 -1.42
C LEU A 230 5.84 16.61 -1.85
N GLU A 231 6.70 17.53 -1.43
CA GLU A 231 6.60 18.95 -1.79
C GLU A 231 7.16 19.27 -3.19
N ASN A 232 8.22 18.55 -3.61
CA ASN A 232 9.00 18.96 -4.77
C ASN A 232 8.92 18.00 -5.96
N ASN A 233 8.55 16.72 -5.75
CA ASN A 233 8.67 15.69 -6.77
C ASN A 233 7.33 15.21 -7.35
N ILE A 234 6.19 15.36 -6.65
CA ILE A 234 4.89 14.90 -7.17
C ILE A 234 4.59 15.55 -8.54
N ASN A 235 4.77 16.86 -8.65
CA ASN A 235 4.50 17.58 -9.90
C ASN A 235 5.44 17.17 -11.06
N ARG A 236 6.57 16.51 -10.77
CA ARG A 236 7.51 16.02 -11.79
C ARG A 236 7.03 14.74 -12.49
N PHE A 237 6.03 14.06 -11.95
CA PHE A 237 5.49 12.86 -12.59
C PHE A 237 4.86 13.13 -13.95
N CYS A 238 4.35 14.34 -14.19
CA CYS A 238 3.88 14.75 -15.50
C CYS A 238 4.99 14.65 -16.57
N LEU A 239 6.26 14.87 -16.20
CA LEU A 239 7.41 14.81 -17.11
C LEU A 239 7.81 13.38 -17.46
N LEU A 240 7.60 12.40 -16.57
CA LEU A 240 7.95 11.00 -16.79
C LEU A 240 7.08 10.33 -17.85
N TYR A 241 5.84 10.80 -18.05
CA TYR A 241 4.96 10.29 -19.10
C TYR A 241 5.24 10.87 -20.48
N THR A 242 6.00 11.96 -20.57
CA THR A 242 6.42 12.58 -21.83
C THR A 242 7.78 12.11 -22.32
N SER A 243 8.54 11.41 -21.46
CA SER A 243 9.87 10.87 -21.79
C SER A 243 10.05 9.49 -21.14
N PRO A 244 9.56 8.40 -21.75
CA PRO A 244 9.73 7.06 -21.20
C PRO A 244 11.22 6.72 -21.06
N SER A 245 11.62 6.25 -19.88
CA SER A 245 12.97 5.77 -19.66
C SER A 245 13.22 4.50 -20.48
N PRO A 246 14.42 4.31 -21.09
CA PRO A 246 14.77 3.06 -21.75
C PRO A 246 14.64 1.81 -20.87
N ARG A 247 14.68 1.97 -19.53
CA ARG A 247 14.46 0.88 -18.56
C ARG A 247 12.99 0.44 -18.46
N ASP A 248 12.04 1.32 -18.80
CA ASP A 248 10.61 0.98 -18.78
C ASP A 248 10.19 0.18 -20.01
N GLN A 249 11.11 0.03 -21.00
CA GLN A 249 10.90 -0.75 -22.21
C GLN A 249 11.47 -2.18 -22.14
N LEU A 250 12.15 -2.54 -21.05
CA LEU A 250 12.87 -3.82 -20.88
C LEU A 250 12.18 -4.81 -19.93
N THR A 251 10.89 -4.59 -19.61
CA THR A 251 10.11 -5.56 -18.79
C THR A 251 8.83 -5.98 -19.52
#